data_9f7b495f3820fbcc7bee58c6a893e9b1
#
_entry.id   9f7b495f3820fbcc7bee58c6a893e9b1
#
_cell.length_a   1.000
_cell.length_b   1.000
_cell.length_c   1.000
_cell.angle_alpha   90.00
_cell.angle_beta   90.00
_cell.angle_gamma   90.00
#
_symmetry.space_group_name_H-M   'P 1'
#
loop_
_entity.id
_entity.type
_entity.pdbx_description
1 polymer ?
#
loop_
_entity_poly.entity_id
_entity_poly.type
_entity_poly.pdbx_seq_one_letter_code
_entity_poly.pdbx_strand_id
1 'polypeptide(L)'
;MENGEPTGYSINLCRQIVSHIAKQLGREDIRIRWRSASTPEALRLVADGVVDMDCGITSITLSRQQRVDFSNEIYVNTGDVLVQAGSDIKRLADLNGKKIAAIRGTTTDKRLTETLRQHDSDARLLPVMNIQDCLLALDTGKVDACAGDRTVLLGQIAAAKEPVNYTLLGAVYSIEPYALVLPRGDPDFRLAVNRALSDIYRKSTLQQLYGHWFGADAVPSLTLRMIYMLNSYPD
;
A
#
# COMPACT_ATOMS: atom_id res chain seq x y z
N MET A 1 -7.21 -13.25 -2.01
CA MET A 1 -6.90 -14.63 -1.62
C MET A 1 -7.20 -15.51 -2.81
N GLU A 2 -6.24 -16.28 -3.23
CA GLU A 2 -6.40 -17.23 -4.32
C GLU A 2 -6.02 -18.60 -3.78
N ASN A 3 -6.91 -19.58 -3.88
CA ASN A 3 -6.76 -20.93 -3.27
C ASN A 3 -6.38 -20.92 -1.76
N GLY A 4 -6.85 -19.95 -0.99
CA GLY A 4 -6.54 -19.82 0.43
C GLY A 4 -5.19 -19.12 0.74
N GLU A 5 -4.38 -18.83 -0.28
CA GLU A 5 -3.10 -18.14 -0.16
C GLU A 5 -3.25 -16.63 -0.42
N PRO A 6 -2.46 -15.77 0.26
CA PRO A 6 -2.46 -14.35 -0.05
C PRO A 6 -1.89 -14.11 -1.46
N THR A 7 -2.46 -13.10 -2.13
CA THR A 7 -2.08 -12.72 -3.49
C THR A 7 -2.00 -11.21 -3.60
N GLY A 8 -1.23 -10.71 -4.54
CA GLY A 8 -1.01 -9.27 -4.77
C GLY A 8 0.42 -8.97 -5.22
N TYR A 9 0.62 -7.76 -5.73
CA TYR A 9 1.92 -7.31 -6.22
C TYR A 9 3.03 -7.45 -5.16
N SER A 10 2.83 -6.91 -3.96
CA SER A 10 3.81 -6.97 -2.86
C SER A 10 4.03 -8.40 -2.35
N ILE A 11 2.97 -9.22 -2.33
CA ILE A 11 3.05 -10.64 -1.95
C ILE A 11 3.94 -11.42 -2.93
N ASN A 12 3.77 -11.17 -4.23
CA ASN A 12 4.60 -11.82 -5.24
C ASN A 12 6.05 -11.35 -5.19
N LEU A 13 6.29 -10.06 -4.90
CA LEU A 13 7.66 -9.58 -4.61
C LEU A 13 8.28 -10.32 -3.43
N CYS A 14 7.55 -10.46 -2.32
CA CYS A 14 8.04 -11.21 -1.15
C CYS A 14 8.38 -12.65 -1.50
N ARG A 15 7.55 -13.35 -2.27
CA ARG A 15 7.87 -14.73 -2.72
C ARG A 15 9.17 -14.79 -3.51
N GLN A 16 9.39 -13.82 -4.42
CA GLN A 16 10.64 -13.75 -5.19
C GLN A 16 11.84 -13.43 -4.30
N ILE A 17 11.69 -12.51 -3.34
CA ILE A 17 12.74 -12.16 -2.36
C ILE A 17 13.12 -13.38 -1.54
N VAL A 18 12.16 -14.11 -0.97
CA VAL A 18 12.43 -15.33 -0.18
C VAL A 18 13.12 -16.39 -1.04
N SER A 19 12.68 -16.58 -2.29
CA SER A 19 13.36 -17.51 -3.22
C SER A 19 14.81 -17.08 -3.51
N HIS A 20 15.06 -15.77 -3.64
CA HIS A 20 16.41 -15.25 -3.85
C HIS A 20 17.30 -15.47 -2.63
N ILE A 21 16.80 -15.18 -1.43
CA ILE A 21 17.52 -15.41 -0.16
C ILE A 21 17.79 -16.89 0.04
N ALA A 22 16.81 -17.77 -0.22
CA ALA A 22 16.98 -19.21 -0.13
C ALA A 22 18.13 -19.71 -1.02
N LYS A 23 18.23 -19.22 -2.26
CA LYS A 23 19.33 -19.55 -3.18
C LYS A 23 20.68 -19.05 -2.68
N GLN A 24 20.75 -17.82 -2.16
CA GLN A 24 21.98 -17.25 -1.59
C GLN A 24 22.50 -18.07 -0.41
N LEU A 25 21.59 -18.60 0.41
CA LEU A 25 21.93 -19.42 1.58
C LEU A 25 22.14 -20.91 1.26
N GLY A 26 21.89 -21.34 0.02
CA GLY A 26 21.90 -22.78 -0.33
C GLY A 26 20.81 -23.57 0.40
N ARG A 27 19.70 -22.92 0.78
CA ARG A 27 18.61 -23.48 1.59
C ARG A 27 17.32 -23.56 0.77
N GLU A 28 17.02 -24.71 0.22
CA GLU A 28 15.77 -24.95 -0.54
C GLU A 28 14.56 -25.27 0.35
N ASP A 29 14.79 -25.48 1.64
CA ASP A 29 13.77 -25.84 2.64
C ASP A 29 13.04 -24.65 3.25
N ILE A 30 13.41 -23.41 2.92
CA ILE A 30 12.74 -22.21 3.43
C ILE A 30 11.28 -22.18 2.94
N ARG A 31 10.35 -22.05 3.90
CA ARG A 31 8.91 -21.97 3.65
C ARG A 31 8.34 -20.67 4.21
N ILE A 32 7.43 -20.06 3.46
CA ILE A 32 6.71 -18.87 3.91
C ILE A 32 5.50 -19.30 4.72
N ARG A 33 5.34 -18.72 5.90
CA ARG A 33 4.12 -18.82 6.70
C ARG A 33 3.42 -17.47 6.70
N TRP A 34 2.23 -17.41 6.12
CA TRP A 34 1.46 -16.19 6.03
C TRP A 34 0.61 -15.96 7.27
N ARG A 35 0.58 -14.69 7.70
CA ARG A 35 -0.30 -14.20 8.74
C ARG A 35 -0.95 -12.90 8.28
N SER A 36 -2.29 -12.85 8.32
CA SER A 36 -3.04 -11.62 8.04
C SER A 36 -3.01 -10.70 9.25
N ALA A 37 -2.77 -9.42 9.03
CA ALA A 37 -2.73 -8.40 10.06
C ALA A 37 -3.15 -7.04 9.47
N SER A 38 -3.68 -6.15 10.31
CA SER A 38 -3.81 -4.73 9.98
C SER A 38 -2.43 -4.06 9.96
N THR A 39 -2.27 -2.93 9.26
CA THR A 39 -0.98 -2.20 9.21
C THR A 39 -0.40 -1.89 10.61
N PRO A 40 -1.17 -1.37 11.58
CA PRO A 40 -0.65 -1.15 12.93
C PRO A 40 -0.21 -2.44 13.64
N GLU A 41 -0.93 -3.53 13.42
CA GLU A 41 -0.59 -4.84 13.97
C GLU A 41 0.65 -5.42 13.31
N ALA A 42 0.77 -5.37 11.99
CA ALA A 42 1.93 -5.85 11.24
C ALA A 42 3.22 -5.17 11.70
N LEU A 43 3.20 -3.83 11.84
CA LEU A 43 4.33 -3.06 12.39
C LEU A 43 4.74 -3.55 13.77
N ARG A 44 3.76 -3.84 14.65
CA ARG A 44 4.04 -4.38 15.98
C ARG A 44 4.62 -5.78 15.92
N LEU A 45 4.05 -6.68 15.11
CA LEU A 45 4.51 -8.06 14.99
C LEU A 45 5.95 -8.15 14.48
N VAL A 46 6.34 -7.29 13.53
CA VAL A 46 7.73 -7.20 13.06
C VAL A 46 8.64 -6.63 14.16
N ALA A 47 8.22 -5.54 14.81
CA ALA A 47 9.01 -4.92 15.88
C ALA A 47 9.25 -5.86 17.07
N ASP A 48 8.29 -6.74 17.38
CA ASP A 48 8.35 -7.72 18.46
C ASP A 48 9.03 -9.05 18.04
N GLY A 49 9.49 -9.17 16.77
CA GLY A 49 10.13 -10.38 16.25
C GLY A 49 9.19 -11.58 16.13
N VAL A 50 7.88 -11.38 16.09
CA VAL A 50 6.87 -12.45 15.94
C VAL A 50 6.76 -12.90 14.49
N VAL A 51 7.01 -11.99 13.55
CA VAL A 51 7.14 -12.26 12.11
C VAL A 51 8.42 -11.62 11.58
N ASP A 52 9.00 -12.22 10.56
CA ASP A 52 10.28 -11.77 10.00
C ASP A 52 10.12 -10.53 9.12
N MET A 53 8.98 -10.37 8.44
CA MET A 53 8.78 -9.29 7.48
C MET A 53 7.28 -9.04 7.26
N ASP A 54 6.89 -7.77 7.05
CA ASP A 54 5.56 -7.43 6.53
C ASP A 54 5.63 -7.23 5.01
N CYS A 55 4.83 -8.00 4.29
CA CYS A 55 4.69 -7.97 2.84
C CYS A 55 3.47 -7.16 2.37
N GLY A 56 2.94 -6.32 3.23
CA GLY A 56 1.79 -5.47 2.94
C GLY A 56 2.14 -4.21 2.14
N ILE A 57 1.22 -3.26 2.16
CA ILE A 57 1.34 -1.94 1.55
C ILE A 57 1.59 -0.90 2.63
N THR A 58 2.76 -0.96 3.26
CA THR A 58 3.09 -0.11 4.41
C THR A 58 3.96 1.07 3.98
N SER A 59 3.43 2.30 4.16
CA SER A 59 4.18 3.53 3.86
C SER A 59 5.32 3.75 4.83
N ILE A 60 6.47 4.15 4.30
CA ILE A 60 7.63 4.58 5.09
C ILE A 60 7.28 5.90 5.79
N THR A 61 7.56 5.98 7.09
CA THR A 61 7.53 7.24 7.84
C THR A 61 8.67 7.27 8.86
N LEU A 62 9.16 8.48 9.20
CA LEU A 62 10.19 8.64 10.22
C LEU A 62 9.75 8.08 11.58
N SER A 63 8.48 8.25 11.93
CA SER A 63 7.94 7.71 13.20
C SER A 63 7.90 6.18 13.22
N ARG A 64 7.62 5.52 12.09
CA ARG A 64 7.67 4.06 11.98
C ARG A 64 9.10 3.54 12.05
N GLN A 65 10.06 4.26 11.43
CA GLN A 65 11.49 3.92 11.46
C GLN A 65 12.11 3.98 12.87
N GLN A 66 11.44 4.58 13.85
CA GLN A 66 11.88 4.50 15.25
C GLN A 66 11.72 3.09 15.83
N ARG A 67 10.86 2.23 15.26
CA ARG A 67 10.52 0.90 15.78
C ARG A 67 10.85 -0.25 14.84
N VAL A 68 10.88 0.01 13.55
CA VAL A 68 11.13 -0.97 12.48
C VAL A 68 12.07 -0.38 11.44
N ASP A 69 12.70 -1.22 10.64
CA ASP A 69 13.40 -0.83 9.43
C ASP A 69 12.51 -1.07 8.19
N PHE A 70 12.93 -0.57 7.06
CA PHE A 70 12.26 -0.74 5.78
C PHE A 70 13.24 -1.21 4.72
N SER A 71 12.74 -1.97 3.75
CA SER A 71 13.45 -2.24 2.51
C SER A 71 13.55 -0.96 1.65
N ASN A 72 14.22 -1.06 0.50
CA ASN A 72 14.01 -0.12 -0.59
C ASN A 72 12.54 -0.09 -0.98
N GLU A 73 12.07 1.03 -1.55
CA GLU A 73 10.69 1.23 -1.96
C GLU A 73 10.27 0.22 -3.03
N ILE A 74 9.13 -0.40 -2.82
CA ILE A 74 8.54 -1.37 -3.76
C ILE A 74 7.45 -0.74 -4.63
N TYR A 75 6.87 0.39 -4.18
CA TYR A 75 5.82 1.10 -4.90
C TYR A 75 5.69 2.54 -4.38
N VAL A 76 5.11 3.43 -5.18
CA VAL A 76 4.68 4.76 -4.73
C VAL A 76 3.22 4.93 -5.08
N ASN A 77 2.42 5.20 -4.07
CA ASN A 77 1.01 5.48 -4.20
C ASN A 77 0.69 6.93 -3.80
N THR A 78 -0.55 7.32 -3.95
CA THR A 78 -1.08 8.60 -3.48
C THR A 78 -2.38 8.37 -2.73
N GLY A 79 -2.65 9.22 -1.74
CA GLY A 79 -3.96 9.29 -1.12
C GLY A 79 -4.96 9.97 -2.06
N ASP A 80 -6.16 9.41 -2.16
CA ASP A 80 -7.26 9.94 -2.97
C ASP A 80 -8.60 9.71 -2.26
N VAL A 81 -9.65 10.28 -2.79
CA VAL A 81 -11.00 10.19 -2.25
C VAL A 81 -11.95 9.61 -3.29
N LEU A 82 -12.68 8.58 -2.88
CA LEU A 82 -13.72 7.91 -3.65
C LEU A 82 -15.09 8.45 -3.21
N VAL A 83 -15.93 8.75 -4.18
CA VAL A 83 -17.32 9.18 -4.00
C VAL A 83 -18.24 8.38 -4.91
N GLN A 84 -19.55 8.41 -4.64
CA GLN A 84 -20.51 7.88 -5.59
C GLN A 84 -20.54 8.74 -6.87
N ALA A 85 -20.74 8.09 -8.02
CA ALA A 85 -20.94 8.78 -9.28
C ALA A 85 -22.15 9.72 -9.18
N GLY A 86 -22.01 10.93 -9.71
CA GLY A 86 -23.06 11.94 -9.60
C GLY A 86 -23.05 12.75 -8.28
N SER A 87 -22.16 12.41 -7.32
CA SER A 87 -21.96 13.23 -6.12
C SER A 87 -21.63 14.69 -6.47
N ASP A 88 -22.03 15.61 -5.62
CA ASP A 88 -21.68 17.04 -5.68
C ASP A 88 -20.21 17.31 -5.29
N ILE A 89 -19.54 16.34 -4.67
CA ILE A 89 -18.14 16.42 -4.27
C ILE A 89 -17.25 16.19 -5.50
N LYS A 90 -16.50 17.21 -5.91
CA LYS A 90 -15.62 17.18 -7.09
C LYS A 90 -14.15 17.45 -6.73
N ARG A 91 -13.88 18.05 -5.58
CA ARG A 91 -12.54 18.44 -5.09
C ARG A 91 -12.49 18.39 -3.58
N LEU A 92 -11.30 18.46 -2.98
CA LEU A 92 -11.11 18.37 -1.52
C LEU A 92 -11.90 19.43 -0.75
N ALA A 93 -12.05 20.64 -1.31
CA ALA A 93 -12.82 21.71 -0.66
C ALA A 93 -14.31 21.36 -0.48
N ASP A 94 -14.87 20.52 -1.34
CA ASP A 94 -16.28 20.13 -1.30
C ASP A 94 -16.56 19.09 -0.19
N LEU A 95 -15.48 18.59 0.47
CA LEU A 95 -15.59 17.71 1.63
C LEU A 95 -16.02 18.46 2.91
N ASN A 96 -16.06 19.79 2.88
CA ASN A 96 -16.48 20.56 4.04
C ASN A 96 -17.88 20.15 4.50
N GLY A 97 -18.05 19.89 5.81
CA GLY A 97 -19.28 19.39 6.42
C GLY A 97 -19.67 17.95 6.09
N LYS A 98 -18.92 17.26 5.22
CA LYS A 98 -19.18 15.88 4.80
C LYS A 98 -18.64 14.85 5.78
N LYS A 99 -19.18 13.62 5.70
CA LYS A 99 -18.68 12.46 6.45
C LYS A 99 -17.78 11.64 5.54
N ILE A 100 -16.58 11.35 5.99
CA ILE A 100 -15.57 10.64 5.21
C ILE A 100 -15.13 9.40 5.99
N ALA A 101 -15.23 8.22 5.41
CA ALA A 101 -14.64 7.02 6.00
C ALA A 101 -13.15 6.95 5.65
N ALA A 102 -12.33 6.56 6.63
CA ALA A 102 -10.90 6.29 6.45
C ALA A 102 -10.45 5.13 7.35
N ILE A 103 -9.47 4.35 6.88
CA ILE A 103 -8.95 3.21 7.67
C ILE A 103 -8.09 3.77 8.80
N ARG A 104 -8.52 3.48 10.02
CA ARG A 104 -7.90 4.02 11.25
C ARG A 104 -6.41 3.66 11.36
N GLY A 105 -5.60 4.66 11.68
CA GLY A 105 -4.18 4.48 12.00
C GLY A 105 -3.27 4.33 10.78
N THR A 106 -3.81 4.51 9.57
CA THR A 106 -3.01 4.59 8.33
C THR A 106 -2.37 5.97 8.18
N THR A 107 -1.39 6.09 7.29
CA THR A 107 -0.82 7.37 6.88
C THR A 107 -1.84 8.23 6.17
N THR A 108 -2.68 7.61 5.35
CA THR A 108 -3.79 8.23 4.60
C THR A 108 -4.78 8.93 5.54
N ASP A 109 -5.21 8.24 6.62
CA ASP A 109 -6.06 8.81 7.68
C ASP A 109 -5.43 10.06 8.31
N LYS A 110 -4.16 9.99 8.70
CA LYS A 110 -3.44 11.10 9.31
C LYS A 110 -3.27 12.28 8.34
N ARG A 111 -2.86 12.01 7.10
CA ARG A 111 -2.63 13.03 6.09
C ARG A 111 -3.93 13.74 5.69
N LEU A 112 -5.02 12.98 5.54
CA LEU A 112 -6.31 13.59 5.27
C LEU A 112 -6.74 14.50 6.42
N THR A 113 -6.59 14.05 7.67
CA THR A 113 -6.88 14.86 8.85
C THR A 113 -6.09 16.18 8.85
N GLU A 114 -4.78 16.12 8.56
CA GLU A 114 -3.91 17.29 8.47
C GLU A 114 -4.35 18.22 7.33
N THR A 115 -4.68 17.68 6.16
CA THR A 115 -5.13 18.46 4.99
C THR A 115 -6.46 19.16 5.27
N LEU A 116 -7.43 18.44 5.83
CA LEU A 116 -8.74 19.05 6.17
C LEU A 116 -8.59 20.17 7.18
N ARG A 117 -7.73 20.00 8.20
CA ARG A 117 -7.45 21.04 9.18
C ARG A 117 -6.76 22.27 8.57
N GLN A 118 -5.83 22.07 7.62
CA GLN A 118 -5.14 23.18 6.93
C GLN A 118 -6.10 24.01 6.05
N HIS A 119 -7.23 23.43 5.66
CA HIS A 119 -8.28 24.08 4.88
C HIS A 119 -9.49 24.50 5.72
N ASP A 120 -9.36 24.54 7.05
CA ASP A 120 -10.45 24.88 7.99
C ASP A 120 -11.76 24.14 7.70
N SER A 121 -11.67 22.86 7.35
CA SER A 121 -12.80 22.03 6.95
C SER A 121 -13.50 21.41 8.17
N ASP A 122 -14.83 21.51 8.22
CA ASP A 122 -15.71 20.85 9.20
C ASP A 122 -16.03 19.38 8.83
N ALA A 123 -15.30 18.79 7.89
CA ALA A 123 -15.46 17.38 7.53
C ALA A 123 -15.26 16.45 8.74
N ARG A 124 -16.08 15.40 8.80
CA ARG A 124 -16.04 14.43 9.91
C ARG A 124 -15.46 13.12 9.43
N LEU A 125 -14.31 12.72 9.98
CA LEU A 125 -13.72 11.42 9.70
C LEU A 125 -14.40 10.33 10.54
N LEU A 126 -14.88 9.28 9.88
CA LEU A 126 -15.42 8.08 10.49
C LEU A 126 -14.40 6.96 10.32
N PRO A 127 -13.81 6.46 11.42
CA PRO A 127 -12.83 5.39 11.34
C PRO A 127 -13.49 4.07 10.96
N VAL A 128 -12.87 3.36 10.00
CA VAL A 128 -13.25 1.99 9.59
C VAL A 128 -12.06 1.07 9.77
N MET A 129 -12.30 -0.26 9.74
CA MET A 129 -11.26 -1.25 9.99
C MET A 129 -10.53 -1.67 8.71
N ASN A 130 -11.21 -1.65 7.57
CA ASN A 130 -10.70 -2.09 6.28
C ASN A 130 -11.39 -1.35 5.13
N ILE A 131 -10.94 -1.59 3.92
CA ILE A 131 -11.47 -0.92 2.73
C ILE A 131 -12.90 -1.38 2.38
N GLN A 132 -13.26 -2.61 2.69
CA GLN A 132 -14.60 -3.14 2.46
C GLN A 132 -15.63 -2.42 3.33
N ASP A 133 -15.30 -2.16 4.61
CA ASP A 133 -16.15 -1.37 5.50
C ASP A 133 -16.31 0.08 5.00
N CYS A 134 -15.24 0.65 4.40
CA CYS A 134 -15.26 1.98 3.81
C CYS A 134 -16.27 2.05 2.65
N LEU A 135 -16.20 1.09 1.73
CA LEU A 135 -17.12 1.00 0.59
C LEU A 135 -18.56 0.75 1.04
N LEU A 136 -18.76 -0.18 1.96
CA LEU A 136 -20.10 -0.47 2.50
C LEU A 136 -20.73 0.79 3.14
N ALA A 137 -19.92 1.57 3.86
CA ALA A 137 -20.38 2.83 4.44
C ALA A 137 -20.76 3.87 3.36
N LEU A 138 -20.03 3.91 2.24
CA LEU A 138 -20.32 4.77 1.10
C LEU A 138 -21.60 4.30 0.38
N ASP A 139 -21.72 3.02 0.09
CA ASP A 139 -22.87 2.41 -0.62
C ASP A 139 -24.17 2.57 0.14
N THR A 140 -24.11 2.49 1.46
CA THR A 140 -25.28 2.64 2.35
C THR A 140 -25.61 4.11 2.69
N GLY A 141 -24.85 5.07 2.17
CA GLY A 141 -25.04 6.50 2.46
C GLY A 141 -24.70 6.90 3.90
N LYS A 142 -24.00 6.03 4.64
CA LYS A 142 -23.52 6.33 6.01
C LYS A 142 -22.43 7.39 6.00
N VAL A 143 -21.64 7.43 4.92
CA VAL A 143 -20.63 8.44 4.62
C VAL A 143 -20.84 9.00 3.22
N ASP A 144 -20.32 10.18 2.97
CA ASP A 144 -20.37 10.86 1.67
C ASP A 144 -19.16 10.51 0.78
N ALA A 145 -18.07 10.06 1.41
CA ALA A 145 -16.82 9.74 0.74
C ALA A 145 -16.02 8.65 1.48
N CYS A 146 -15.16 7.95 0.74
CA CYS A 146 -14.20 6.97 1.24
C CYS A 146 -12.78 7.42 0.86
N ALA A 147 -11.93 7.65 1.86
CA ALA A 147 -10.54 8.04 1.64
C ALA A 147 -9.60 6.86 1.80
N GLY A 148 -8.62 6.77 0.92
CA GLY A 148 -7.66 5.68 0.94
C GLY A 148 -6.58 5.84 -0.13
N ASP A 149 -5.77 4.82 -0.25
CA ASP A 149 -4.72 4.76 -1.25
C ASP A 149 -5.33 4.55 -2.64
N ARG A 150 -4.99 5.43 -3.59
CA ARG A 150 -5.60 5.50 -4.93
C ARG A 150 -5.64 4.14 -5.63
N THR A 151 -4.53 3.41 -5.64
CA THR A 151 -4.47 2.10 -6.32
C THR A 151 -5.37 1.07 -5.64
N VAL A 152 -5.50 1.12 -4.30
CA VAL A 152 -6.42 0.26 -3.54
C VAL A 152 -7.86 0.59 -3.90
N LEU A 153 -8.21 1.88 -3.92
CA LEU A 153 -9.56 2.34 -4.30
C LEU A 153 -9.89 1.93 -5.74
N LEU A 154 -8.94 2.09 -6.69
CA LEU A 154 -9.12 1.63 -8.08
C LEU A 154 -9.36 0.12 -8.16
N GLY A 155 -8.61 -0.67 -7.39
CA GLY A 155 -8.81 -2.12 -7.33
C GLY A 155 -10.21 -2.50 -6.82
N GLN A 156 -10.74 -1.74 -5.84
CA GLN A 156 -12.09 -1.96 -5.35
C GLN A 156 -13.16 -1.57 -6.38
N ILE A 157 -12.96 -0.45 -7.09
CA ILE A 157 -13.85 -0.05 -8.19
C ILE A 157 -13.90 -1.16 -9.25
N ALA A 158 -12.74 -1.65 -9.67
CA ALA A 158 -12.64 -2.71 -10.68
C ALA A 158 -13.31 -4.03 -10.25
N ALA A 159 -13.32 -4.32 -8.94
CA ALA A 159 -13.95 -5.51 -8.37
C ALA A 159 -15.44 -5.31 -8.02
N ALA A 160 -15.96 -4.08 -8.10
CA ALA A 160 -17.36 -3.76 -7.80
C ALA A 160 -18.30 -4.36 -8.85
N LYS A 161 -19.54 -4.68 -8.45
CA LYS A 161 -20.58 -5.16 -9.38
C LYS A 161 -20.91 -4.11 -10.46
N GLU A 162 -20.91 -2.85 -10.07
CA GLU A 162 -21.21 -1.70 -10.93
C GLU A 162 -20.12 -0.62 -10.77
N PRO A 163 -18.96 -0.78 -11.44
CA PRO A 163 -17.84 0.15 -11.34
C PRO A 163 -18.20 1.61 -11.68
N VAL A 164 -19.20 1.80 -12.55
CA VAL A 164 -19.69 3.11 -12.99
C VAL A 164 -20.34 3.94 -11.87
N ASN A 165 -20.70 3.31 -10.75
CA ASN A 165 -21.30 3.99 -9.60
C ASN A 165 -20.27 4.75 -8.74
N TYR A 166 -18.99 4.69 -9.08
CA TYR A 166 -17.93 5.32 -8.29
C TYR A 166 -17.07 6.26 -9.12
N THR A 167 -16.58 7.29 -8.47
CA THR A 167 -15.65 8.27 -9.06
C THR A 167 -14.55 8.60 -8.05
N LEU A 168 -13.29 8.54 -8.50
CA LEU A 168 -12.16 9.10 -7.77
C LEU A 168 -12.08 10.60 -8.06
N LEU A 169 -11.83 11.40 -7.02
CA LEU A 169 -11.68 12.85 -7.19
C LEU A 169 -10.40 13.22 -7.96
N GLY A 170 -9.37 12.36 -7.95
CA GLY A 170 -8.04 12.70 -8.47
C GLY A 170 -7.33 13.74 -7.60
N ALA A 171 -7.79 13.92 -6.39
CA ALA A 171 -7.31 14.92 -5.45
C ALA A 171 -6.21 14.33 -4.56
N VAL A 172 -4.97 14.39 -5.03
CA VAL A 172 -3.81 13.90 -4.30
C VAL A 172 -3.58 14.71 -3.03
N TYR A 173 -3.79 14.13 -1.87
CA TYR A 173 -3.55 14.77 -0.57
C TYR A 173 -2.37 14.14 0.19
N SER A 174 -1.82 13.03 -0.28
CA SER A 174 -0.61 12.42 0.28
C SER A 174 0.20 11.68 -0.78
N ILE A 175 1.48 11.49 -0.49
CA ILE A 175 2.37 10.58 -1.22
C ILE A 175 2.74 9.46 -0.26
N GLU A 176 2.58 8.22 -0.74
CA GLU A 176 2.72 7.01 0.06
C GLU A 176 3.84 6.11 -0.53
N PRO A 177 5.09 6.30 -0.10
CA PRO A 177 6.18 5.40 -0.49
C PRO A 177 6.04 4.08 0.27
N TYR A 178 5.73 3.00 -0.44
CA TYR A 178 5.60 1.67 0.16
C TYR A 178 6.90 0.92 0.16
N ALA A 179 7.20 0.27 1.27
CA ALA A 179 8.30 -0.69 1.40
C ALA A 179 7.90 -1.86 2.30
N LEU A 180 8.67 -2.93 2.23
CA LEU A 180 8.51 -4.06 3.15
C LEU A 180 9.03 -3.65 4.52
N VAL A 181 8.28 -4.02 5.58
CA VAL A 181 8.69 -3.72 6.95
C VAL A 181 9.61 -4.84 7.44
N LEU A 182 10.74 -4.46 7.99
CA LEU A 182 11.79 -5.35 8.46
C LEU A 182 12.09 -5.11 9.95
N PRO A 183 12.62 -6.09 10.67
CA PRO A 183 13.10 -5.92 12.03
C PRO A 183 14.15 -4.81 12.10
N ARG A 184 14.06 -3.97 13.13
CA ARG A 184 15.07 -2.94 13.36
C ARG A 184 16.34 -3.53 13.92
N GLY A 185 17.48 -3.07 13.38
CA GLY A 185 18.78 -3.50 13.88
C GLY A 185 19.29 -4.81 13.30
N ASP A 186 18.66 -5.31 12.23
CA ASP A 186 19.15 -6.44 11.43
C ASP A 186 19.62 -5.94 10.04
N PRO A 187 20.83 -5.35 9.94
CA PRO A 187 21.35 -4.84 8.69
C PRO A 187 21.61 -5.93 7.66
N ASP A 188 21.94 -7.15 8.09
CA ASP A 188 22.25 -8.28 7.19
C ASP A 188 20.97 -8.76 6.50
N PHE A 189 19.89 -8.92 7.25
CA PHE A 189 18.60 -9.27 6.66
C PHE A 189 18.08 -8.17 5.72
N ARG A 190 18.18 -6.90 6.13
CA ARG A 190 17.82 -5.77 5.25
C ARG A 190 18.66 -5.75 3.98
N LEU A 191 19.96 -6.02 4.07
CA LEU A 191 20.85 -6.09 2.91
C LEU A 191 20.44 -7.26 1.99
N ALA A 192 20.11 -8.43 2.54
CA ALA A 192 19.66 -9.57 1.75
C ALA A 192 18.35 -9.27 1.00
N VAL A 193 17.38 -8.63 1.66
CA VAL A 193 16.13 -8.21 1.04
C VAL A 193 16.38 -7.18 -0.06
N ASN A 194 17.22 -6.17 0.19
CA ASN A 194 17.52 -5.11 -0.79
C ASN A 194 18.33 -5.63 -1.99
N ARG A 195 19.23 -6.60 -1.80
CA ARG A 195 19.91 -7.29 -2.91
C ARG A 195 18.91 -8.02 -3.80
N ALA A 196 17.97 -8.75 -3.19
CA ALA A 196 16.92 -9.42 -3.95
C ALA A 196 16.05 -8.42 -4.74
N LEU A 197 15.64 -7.30 -4.11
CA LEU A 197 14.89 -6.24 -4.79
C LEU A 197 15.70 -5.61 -5.93
N SER A 198 16.97 -5.28 -5.71
CA SER A 198 17.85 -4.71 -6.73
C SER A 198 17.97 -5.63 -7.94
N ASP A 199 18.14 -6.95 -7.70
CA ASP A 199 18.17 -7.95 -8.77
C ASP A 199 16.84 -8.04 -9.54
N ILE A 200 15.70 -7.98 -8.85
CA ILE A 200 14.37 -7.95 -9.46
C ILE A 200 14.19 -6.69 -10.31
N TYR A 201 14.63 -5.52 -9.83
CA TYR A 201 14.48 -4.23 -10.53
C TYR A 201 15.31 -4.16 -11.82
N ARG A 202 16.45 -4.84 -11.89
CA ARG A 202 17.31 -4.93 -13.07
C ARG A 202 16.78 -5.87 -14.16
N LYS A 203 15.86 -6.77 -13.82
CA LYS A 203 15.38 -7.82 -14.73
C LYS A 203 14.02 -7.50 -15.35
N SER A 204 13.75 -8.09 -16.50
CA SER A 204 12.43 -8.09 -17.12
C SER A 204 11.32 -8.67 -16.23
N THR A 205 11.69 -9.42 -15.20
CA THR A 205 10.80 -9.99 -14.19
C THR A 205 9.93 -8.93 -13.52
N LEU A 206 10.47 -7.73 -13.26
CA LEU A 206 9.70 -6.63 -12.69
C LEU A 206 8.58 -6.17 -13.63
N GLN A 207 8.88 -6.02 -14.92
CA GLN A 207 7.86 -5.61 -15.91
C GLN A 207 6.78 -6.67 -16.06
N GLN A 208 7.15 -7.95 -16.07
CA GLN A 208 6.19 -9.06 -16.12
C GLN A 208 5.29 -9.06 -14.88
N LEU A 209 5.89 -8.89 -13.68
CA LEU A 209 5.14 -8.80 -12.44
C LEU A 209 4.20 -7.60 -12.41
N TYR A 210 4.69 -6.45 -12.87
CA TYR A 210 3.88 -5.23 -12.94
C TYR A 210 2.70 -5.40 -13.92
N GLY A 211 2.98 -5.91 -15.12
CA GLY A 211 1.95 -6.19 -16.14
C GLY A 211 0.89 -7.20 -15.67
N HIS A 212 1.31 -8.21 -14.91
CA HIS A 212 0.38 -9.19 -14.34
C HIS A 212 -0.65 -8.55 -13.39
N TRP A 213 -0.22 -7.57 -12.58
CA TRP A 213 -1.11 -6.96 -11.55
C TRP A 213 -1.85 -5.71 -12.01
N PHE A 214 -1.28 -4.96 -12.95
CA PHE A 214 -1.80 -3.64 -13.34
C PHE A 214 -2.29 -3.61 -14.80
N GLY A 215 -2.18 -4.72 -15.51
CA GLY A 215 -2.54 -4.86 -16.93
C GLY A 215 -1.32 -5.10 -17.81
N ALA A 216 -1.49 -5.94 -18.85
CA ALA A 216 -0.38 -6.39 -19.71
C ALA A 216 0.43 -5.24 -20.33
N ASP A 217 -0.26 -4.14 -20.69
CA ASP A 217 0.33 -2.94 -21.27
C ASP A 217 0.62 -1.84 -20.23
N ALA A 218 0.39 -2.12 -18.93
CA ALA A 218 0.61 -1.13 -17.89
C ALA A 218 2.11 -0.85 -17.71
N VAL A 219 2.44 0.44 -17.68
CA VAL A 219 3.81 0.91 -17.47
C VAL A 219 3.87 1.63 -16.12
N PRO A 220 4.85 1.33 -15.26
CA PRO A 220 5.04 2.09 -14.03
C PRO A 220 5.19 3.59 -14.31
N SER A 221 4.65 4.44 -13.42
CA SER A 221 4.81 5.89 -13.52
C SER A 221 6.28 6.29 -13.63
N LEU A 222 6.56 7.48 -14.17
CA LEU A 222 7.94 7.96 -14.26
C LEU A 222 8.63 7.94 -12.88
N THR A 223 7.95 8.41 -11.85
CA THR A 223 8.45 8.40 -10.46
C THR A 223 8.82 6.98 -10.01
N LEU A 224 7.94 6.01 -10.25
CA LEU A 224 8.18 4.62 -9.84
C LEU A 224 9.34 3.98 -10.63
N ARG A 225 9.45 4.27 -11.93
CA ARG A 225 10.60 3.84 -12.75
C ARG A 225 11.92 4.42 -12.27
N MET A 226 11.94 5.70 -11.89
CA MET A 226 13.13 6.34 -11.33
C MET A 226 13.53 5.69 -10.00
N ILE A 227 12.58 5.37 -9.13
CA ILE A 227 12.84 4.68 -7.86
C ILE A 227 13.44 3.30 -8.11
N TYR A 228 12.88 2.50 -9.01
CA TYR A 228 13.45 1.20 -9.35
C TYR A 228 14.87 1.32 -9.91
N MET A 229 15.10 2.29 -10.80
CA MET A 229 16.42 2.54 -11.36
C MET A 229 17.44 2.95 -10.28
N LEU A 230 17.07 3.87 -9.38
CA LEU A 230 17.94 4.33 -8.30
C LEU A 230 18.24 3.24 -7.27
N ASN A 231 17.35 2.27 -7.10
CA ASN A 231 17.49 1.13 -6.19
C ASN A 231 18.05 -0.13 -6.89
N SER A 232 18.45 -0.02 -8.16
CA SER A 232 19.09 -1.10 -8.93
C SER A 232 20.60 -1.04 -8.76
N TYR A 233 21.09 -1.25 -7.52
CA TYR A 233 22.53 -1.20 -7.24
C TYR A 233 23.28 -2.34 -7.92
N PRO A 234 24.48 -2.07 -8.48
CA PRO A 234 25.39 -3.14 -8.90
C PRO A 234 25.94 -3.90 -7.68
N ASP A 235 26.27 -5.18 -7.86
CA ASP A 235 27.08 -5.96 -6.91
C ASP A 235 28.56 -5.63 -7.09
#